data_1c436909538595c9d15671044589b142
#
_entry.id   1c436909538595c9d15671044589b142
#
_cell.length_a   1.000
_cell.length_b   1.000
_cell.length_c   1.000
_cell.angle_alpha   90.00
_cell.angle_beta   90.00
_cell.angle_gamma   90.00
#
_symmetry.space_group_name_H-M   'P 1'
#
loop_
_entity.id
_entity.type
_entity.pdbx_description
1 polymer ?
#
loop_
_entity_poly.entity_id
_entity_poly.type
_entity_poly.pdbx_seq_one_letter_code
_entity_poly.pdbx_strand_id
1 'polypeptide(L)'
;MKKISLIFTLAMAAFHFASAQSAQSVYFELGGPGIASFNYDTRFSGREGGIGGRIGIGGYSVDGDGVIFLPVGINYLLGKDTRHYFEIGGGVTPVFGTGDSDGTFSELFGHLIFGYRLQPISGGFTFRAFICPIFGNGDFIPYYAGVSFGYKF
;
A
#
# COMPACT_ATOMS: atom_id res chain seq x y z
N MET A 1 -5.04 21.89 21.21
CA MET A 1 -4.76 22.49 19.91
C MET A 1 -3.26 22.59 19.59
N LYS A 2 -2.35 23.03 20.47
CA LYS A 2 -0.90 23.15 20.21
C LYS A 2 -0.19 21.82 19.88
N LYS A 3 -0.62 20.67 20.46
CA LYS A 3 -0.02 19.35 20.21
C LYS A 3 -0.38 18.81 18.82
N ILE A 4 -1.58 19.06 18.31
CA ILE A 4 -2.03 18.64 16.98
C ILE A 4 -1.29 19.45 15.90
N SER A 5 -1.11 20.77 16.13
CA SER A 5 -0.34 21.63 15.22
C SER A 5 1.12 21.18 15.10
N LEU A 6 1.75 20.76 16.20
CA LEU A 6 3.12 20.30 16.19
C LEU A 6 3.29 18.98 15.41
N ILE A 7 2.35 18.04 15.55
CA ILE A 7 2.36 16.78 14.80
C ILE A 7 2.17 17.04 13.30
N PHE A 8 1.27 17.95 12.94
CA PHE A 8 1.05 18.31 11.55
C PHE A 8 2.26 19.00 10.92
N THR A 9 2.92 19.88 11.67
CA THR A 9 4.15 20.56 11.22
C THR A 9 5.31 19.57 11.08
N LEU A 10 5.43 18.61 11.98
CA LEU A 10 6.46 17.56 11.92
C LEU A 10 6.21 16.60 10.74
N ALA A 11 4.96 16.26 10.46
CA ALA A 11 4.57 15.47 9.29
C ALA A 11 4.87 16.22 7.99
N MET A 12 4.53 17.51 7.90
CA MET A 12 4.86 18.36 6.74
C MET A 12 6.37 18.51 6.54
N ALA A 13 7.15 18.65 7.61
CA ALA A 13 8.61 18.70 7.54
C ALA A 13 9.22 17.38 7.03
N ALA A 14 8.67 16.24 7.43
CA ALA A 14 9.12 14.93 6.94
C ALA A 14 8.91 14.77 5.42
N PHE A 15 7.86 15.38 4.85
CA PHE A 15 7.65 15.38 3.40
C PHE A 15 8.72 16.16 2.62
N HIS A 16 9.33 17.20 3.21
CA HIS A 16 10.36 17.99 2.54
C HIS A 16 11.74 17.31 2.51
N PHE A 17 12.03 16.38 3.40
CA PHE A 17 13.29 15.63 3.38
C PHE A 17 13.32 14.47 2.36
N ALA A 18 12.17 14.11 1.77
CA ALA A 18 12.07 13.05 0.75
C ALA A 18 12.44 13.52 -0.67
N SER A 19 12.93 14.73 -0.85
CA SER A 19 13.00 15.39 -2.16
C SER A 19 14.33 15.25 -2.90
N ALA A 20 15.01 14.12 -2.78
CA ALA A 20 16.13 13.80 -3.65
C ALA A 20 15.90 12.47 -4.36
N GLN A 21 15.21 12.51 -5.49
CA GLN A 21 15.19 11.44 -6.51
C GLN A 21 14.73 10.02 -6.08
N SER A 22 13.98 9.88 -5.00
CA SER A 22 13.34 8.60 -4.71
C SER A 22 12.10 8.42 -5.60
N ALA A 23 11.96 7.27 -6.23
CA ALA A 23 10.78 6.95 -7.03
C ALA A 23 9.53 6.98 -6.14
N GLN A 24 8.55 7.79 -6.54
CA GLN A 24 7.26 7.93 -5.86
C GLN A 24 6.15 7.58 -6.83
N SER A 25 5.09 6.95 -6.35
CA SER A 25 3.94 6.62 -7.18
C SER A 25 2.64 6.70 -6.40
N VAL A 26 1.58 7.09 -7.11
CA VAL A 26 0.19 6.96 -6.66
C VAL A 26 -0.51 5.96 -7.56
N TYR A 27 -1.34 5.10 -6.99
CA TYR A 27 -2.04 4.09 -7.76
C TYR A 27 -3.36 3.70 -7.11
N PHE A 28 -4.29 3.30 -7.97
CA PHE A 28 -5.52 2.63 -7.60
C PHE A 28 -5.29 1.12 -7.64
N GLU A 29 -5.76 0.41 -6.63
CA GLU A 29 -5.61 -1.03 -6.47
C GLU A 29 -6.97 -1.69 -6.31
N LEU A 30 -7.18 -2.75 -7.08
CA LEU A 30 -8.33 -3.65 -6.98
C LEU A 30 -7.86 -5.01 -6.48
N GLY A 31 -8.53 -5.54 -5.49
CA GLY A 31 -8.02 -6.66 -4.69
C GLY A 31 -6.92 -6.18 -3.74
N GLY A 32 -6.12 -7.10 -3.21
CA GLY A 32 -5.10 -6.76 -2.22
C GLY A 32 -5.68 -6.29 -0.89
N PRO A 33 -4.84 -5.74 0.00
CA PRO A 33 -5.21 -5.51 1.39
C PRO A 33 -6.22 -4.37 1.63
N GLY A 34 -6.55 -3.58 0.62
CA GLY A 34 -7.52 -2.49 0.70
C GLY A 34 -8.80 -2.73 -0.08
N ILE A 35 -8.95 -3.91 -0.71
CA ILE A 35 -10.05 -4.34 -1.59
C ILE A 35 -10.18 -3.42 -2.83
N ALA A 36 -10.62 -2.19 -2.66
CA ALA A 36 -10.56 -1.12 -3.65
C ALA A 36 -9.94 0.09 -2.96
N SER A 37 -8.71 0.44 -3.32
CA SER A 37 -7.93 1.41 -2.55
C SER A 37 -7.10 2.35 -3.40
N PHE A 38 -6.92 3.58 -2.91
CA PHE A 38 -5.91 4.50 -3.38
C PHE A 38 -4.68 4.38 -2.49
N ASN A 39 -3.51 4.34 -3.11
CA ASN A 39 -2.26 4.09 -2.41
C ASN A 39 -1.18 5.08 -2.87
N TYR A 40 -0.28 5.39 -1.96
CA TYR A 40 0.98 6.07 -2.20
C TYR A 40 2.13 5.14 -1.84
N ASP A 41 3.15 5.10 -2.68
CA ASP A 41 4.35 4.29 -2.49
C ASP A 41 5.58 5.13 -2.76
N THR A 42 6.61 4.99 -1.93
CA THR A 42 7.88 5.70 -2.07
C THR A 42 9.06 4.78 -1.80
N ARG A 43 10.14 4.99 -2.51
CA ARG A 43 11.42 4.34 -2.22
C ARG A 43 12.17 5.09 -1.13
N PHE A 44 12.87 4.36 -0.25
CA PHE A 44 13.67 4.97 0.82
C PHE A 44 15.11 5.26 0.39
N SER A 45 15.50 4.78 -0.78
CA SER A 45 16.80 5.07 -1.40
C SER A 45 16.57 5.87 -2.69
N GLY A 46 17.56 6.66 -3.11
CA GLY A 46 17.55 7.37 -4.40
C GLY A 46 17.64 6.45 -5.63
N ARG A 47 17.09 5.24 -5.54
CA ARG A 47 17.07 4.21 -6.59
C ARG A 47 15.64 3.87 -6.96
N GLU A 48 15.46 3.38 -8.19
CA GLU A 48 14.16 2.90 -8.67
C GLU A 48 13.69 1.61 -7.97
N GLY A 49 14.65 0.75 -7.61
CA GLY A 49 14.41 -0.50 -6.89
C GLY A 49 14.80 -0.41 -5.41
N GLY A 50 14.80 -1.57 -4.74
CA GLY A 50 15.17 -1.69 -3.32
C GLY A 50 14.00 -1.47 -2.38
N ILE A 51 14.33 -1.06 -1.15
CA ILE A 51 13.35 -0.94 -0.07
C ILE A 51 12.49 0.32 -0.21
N GLY A 52 11.20 0.18 0.10
CA GLY A 52 10.24 1.29 0.11
C GLY A 52 9.10 1.03 1.06
N GLY A 53 8.21 2.01 1.15
CA GLY A 53 7.02 1.94 1.97
C GLY A 53 5.78 2.31 1.19
N ARG A 54 4.65 1.73 1.59
CA ARG A 54 3.33 2.06 1.05
C ARG A 54 2.36 2.41 2.15
N ILE A 55 1.44 3.29 1.83
CA ILE A 55 0.25 3.61 2.63
C ILE A 55 -0.93 3.78 1.70
N GLY A 56 -2.10 3.34 2.12
CA GLY A 56 -3.31 3.46 1.32
C GLY A 56 -4.56 3.70 2.14
N ILE A 57 -5.62 4.00 1.44
CA ILE A 57 -6.97 4.05 1.96
C ILE A 57 -7.90 3.37 0.97
N GLY A 58 -8.70 2.45 1.45
CA GLY A 58 -9.67 1.73 0.65
C GLY A 58 -10.93 1.43 1.44
N GLY A 59 -11.86 0.76 0.80
CA GLY A 59 -13.09 0.37 1.46
C GLY A 59 -14.17 -0.10 0.50
N TYR A 60 -15.27 -0.52 1.08
CA TYR A 60 -16.52 -0.81 0.39
C TYR A 60 -17.70 -0.49 1.31
N SER A 61 -18.88 -0.36 0.71
CA SER A 61 -20.13 -0.21 1.42
C SER A 61 -21.16 -1.16 0.85
N VAL A 62 -21.90 -1.86 1.72
CA VAL A 62 -22.99 -2.76 1.38
C VAL A 62 -24.14 -2.50 2.32
N ASP A 63 -25.35 -2.29 1.79
CA ASP A 63 -26.61 -2.10 2.52
C ASP A 63 -26.60 -1.01 3.61
N GLY A 64 -25.75 0.01 3.45
CA GLY A 64 -25.64 1.12 4.41
C GLY A 64 -24.50 0.96 5.44
N ASP A 65 -23.91 -0.23 5.56
CA ASP A 65 -22.72 -0.46 6.35
C ASP A 65 -21.46 -0.23 5.51
N GLY A 66 -20.52 0.53 6.05
CA GLY A 66 -19.28 0.87 5.40
C GLY A 66 -18.06 0.29 6.14
N VAL A 67 -17.10 -0.18 5.39
CA VAL A 67 -15.81 -0.64 5.92
C VAL A 67 -14.67 0.13 5.26
N ILE A 68 -13.77 0.67 6.08
CA ILE A 68 -12.57 1.39 5.63
C ILE A 68 -11.34 0.58 6.00
N PHE A 69 -10.43 0.41 5.04
CA PHE A 69 -9.14 -0.26 5.18
C PHE A 69 -8.02 0.77 5.06
N LEU A 70 -7.02 0.71 5.94
CA LEU A 70 -5.82 1.53 5.87
C LEU A 70 -4.57 0.65 5.72
N PRO A 71 -4.29 0.11 4.52
CA PRO A 71 -3.10 -0.71 4.32
C PRO A 71 -1.82 0.12 4.48
N VAL A 72 -0.92 -0.36 5.33
CA VAL A 72 0.42 0.20 5.56
C VAL A 72 1.42 -0.94 5.48
N GLY A 73 2.53 -0.75 4.77
CA GLY A 73 3.52 -1.80 4.62
C GLY A 73 4.84 -1.33 4.07
N ILE A 74 5.78 -2.25 4.08
CA ILE A 74 7.08 -2.12 3.42
C ILE A 74 7.15 -3.07 2.25
N ASN A 75 7.92 -2.71 1.24
CA ASN A 75 8.17 -3.57 0.09
C ASN A 75 9.62 -3.46 -0.39
N TYR A 76 10.05 -4.46 -1.10
CA TYR A 76 11.35 -4.51 -1.75
C TYR A 76 11.18 -4.86 -3.23
N LEU A 77 11.77 -4.05 -4.10
CA LEU A 77 11.75 -4.27 -5.54
C LEU A 77 13.06 -4.91 -6.00
N LEU A 78 12.95 -6.12 -6.50
CA LEU A 78 14.02 -6.92 -7.10
C LEU A 78 13.95 -6.76 -8.61
N GLY A 79 15.00 -6.23 -9.26
CA GLY A 79 15.08 -6.08 -10.70
C GLY A 79 16.41 -5.49 -11.14
N LYS A 80 16.83 -5.79 -12.37
CA LYS A 80 18.09 -5.31 -12.94
C LYS A 80 17.89 -4.29 -14.05
N ASP A 81 16.73 -4.29 -14.70
CA ASP A 81 16.46 -3.49 -15.90
C ASP A 81 15.82 -2.13 -15.60
N THR A 82 15.65 -1.79 -14.33
CA THR A 82 15.10 -0.51 -13.86
C THR A 82 13.67 -0.21 -14.31
N ARG A 83 12.99 -1.13 -14.96
CA ARG A 83 11.60 -0.99 -15.43
C ARG A 83 10.69 -2.11 -14.97
N HIS A 84 11.19 -3.33 -14.93
CA HIS A 84 10.44 -4.52 -14.54
C HIS A 84 11.00 -5.07 -13.23
N TYR A 85 10.16 -5.21 -12.24
CA TYR A 85 10.55 -5.63 -10.91
C TYR A 85 9.69 -6.81 -10.45
N PHE A 86 10.30 -7.67 -9.66
CA PHE A 86 9.58 -8.55 -8.77
C PHE A 86 9.44 -7.83 -7.41
N GLU A 87 8.22 -7.71 -6.91
CA GLU A 87 7.93 -7.06 -5.64
C GLU A 87 7.69 -8.11 -4.56
N ILE A 88 8.40 -7.95 -3.45
CA ILE A 88 8.14 -8.67 -2.20
C ILE A 88 7.79 -7.63 -1.17
N GLY A 89 6.72 -7.85 -0.41
CA GLY A 89 6.29 -6.91 0.61
C GLY A 89 5.48 -7.55 1.70
N GLY A 90 5.20 -6.75 2.71
CA GLY A 90 4.29 -7.15 3.78
C GLY A 90 3.91 -5.94 4.63
N GLY A 91 2.82 -6.09 5.33
CA GLY A 91 2.30 -5.02 6.16
C GLY A 91 1.10 -5.43 6.98
N VAL A 92 0.44 -4.42 7.51
CA VAL A 92 -0.77 -4.55 8.30
C VAL A 92 -1.85 -3.63 7.76
N THR A 93 -3.09 -4.02 7.95
CA THR A 93 -4.25 -3.25 7.52
C THR A 93 -5.22 -3.11 8.69
N PRO A 94 -5.22 -1.98 9.40
CA PRO A 94 -6.31 -1.61 10.27
C PRO A 94 -7.63 -1.50 9.50
N VAL A 95 -8.70 -1.95 10.13
CA VAL A 95 -10.05 -1.97 9.57
C VAL A 95 -10.97 -1.18 10.48
N PHE A 96 -11.78 -0.30 9.90
CA PHE A 96 -12.75 0.52 10.59
C PHE A 96 -14.11 0.29 9.93
N GLY A 97 -15.04 -0.31 10.67
CA GLY A 97 -16.39 -0.58 10.20
C GLY A 97 -17.44 0.04 11.08
N THR A 98 -18.64 0.24 10.55
CA THR A 98 -19.80 0.78 11.28
C THR A 98 -20.75 -0.32 11.76
N GLY A 99 -20.45 -1.62 11.55
CA GLY A 99 -21.27 -2.76 11.96
C GLY A 99 -20.54 -3.73 12.89
N ASP A 100 -21.31 -4.58 13.60
CA ASP A 100 -20.79 -5.72 14.36
C ASP A 100 -20.28 -6.81 13.37
N SER A 101 -19.05 -6.70 12.94
CA SER A 101 -18.45 -7.69 12.03
C SER A 101 -17.49 -8.60 12.79
N ASP A 102 -17.98 -9.77 13.20
CA ASP A 102 -17.19 -10.89 13.69
C ASP A 102 -16.51 -11.64 12.52
N GLY A 103 -15.73 -10.97 11.72
CA GLY A 103 -15.08 -11.58 10.56
C GLY A 103 -13.55 -11.57 10.62
N THR A 104 -12.90 -12.34 9.76
CA THR A 104 -11.42 -12.38 9.56
C THR A 104 -10.78 -11.00 9.39
N PHE A 105 -11.58 -10.00 9.00
CA PHE A 105 -11.15 -8.64 8.72
C PHE A 105 -11.70 -7.61 9.74
N SER A 106 -12.00 -8.02 10.97
CA SER A 106 -12.78 -7.18 11.88
C SER A 106 -12.05 -5.99 12.46
N GLU A 107 -10.75 -6.04 12.73
CA GLU A 107 -10.01 -4.93 13.35
C GLU A 107 -8.64 -4.69 12.71
N LEU A 108 -7.86 -5.73 12.57
CA LEU A 108 -6.50 -5.68 12.05
C LEU A 108 -6.14 -7.01 11.41
N PHE A 109 -5.60 -6.97 10.22
CA PHE A 109 -5.00 -8.15 9.60
C PHE A 109 -3.62 -7.86 9.01
N GLY A 110 -2.79 -8.89 8.96
CA GLY A 110 -1.51 -8.87 8.27
C GLY A 110 -1.65 -9.30 6.82
N HIS A 111 -0.74 -8.83 5.97
CA HIS A 111 -0.69 -9.24 4.56
C HIS A 111 0.75 -9.34 4.07
N LEU A 112 0.97 -10.24 3.09
CA LEU A 112 2.19 -10.30 2.30
C LEU A 112 1.87 -9.89 0.86
N ILE A 113 2.88 -9.52 0.10
CA ILE A 113 2.77 -9.18 -1.32
C ILE A 113 3.89 -9.88 -2.07
N PHE A 114 3.55 -10.60 -3.13
CA PHE A 114 4.48 -11.21 -4.06
C PHE A 114 3.98 -11.01 -5.47
N GLY A 115 4.71 -10.29 -6.31
CA GLY A 115 4.20 -10.04 -7.65
C GLY A 115 5.12 -9.29 -8.58
N TYR A 116 4.57 -8.99 -9.73
CA TYR A 116 5.19 -8.20 -10.77
C TYR A 116 4.85 -6.73 -10.61
N ARG A 117 5.84 -5.86 -10.83
CA ARG A 117 5.67 -4.40 -10.90
C ARG A 117 6.37 -3.82 -12.13
N LEU A 118 5.61 -3.10 -12.94
CA LEU A 118 6.11 -2.21 -13.97
C LEU A 118 6.28 -0.82 -13.39
N GLN A 119 7.51 -0.30 -13.38
CA GLN A 119 7.83 1.04 -12.86
C GLN A 119 8.86 1.70 -13.77
N PRO A 120 8.45 2.59 -14.70
CA PRO A 120 9.38 3.25 -15.62
C PRO A 120 10.28 4.24 -14.89
N ILE A 121 11.56 4.37 -15.34
CA ILE A 121 12.56 5.26 -14.73
C ILE A 121 12.12 6.73 -14.81
N SER A 122 11.70 7.16 -15.99
CA SER A 122 11.39 8.57 -16.28
C SER A 122 10.01 9.01 -15.82
N GLY A 123 9.37 8.23 -14.92
CA GLY A 123 7.97 8.47 -14.56
C GLY A 123 7.00 7.95 -15.61
N GLY A 124 5.70 8.00 -15.28
CA GLY A 124 4.65 7.56 -16.18
C GLY A 124 3.82 6.42 -15.59
N PHE A 125 3.13 5.69 -16.49
CA PHE A 125 2.22 4.62 -16.10
C PHE A 125 2.94 3.50 -15.36
N THR A 126 2.41 3.14 -14.19
CA THR A 126 2.83 1.98 -13.39
C THR A 126 1.71 0.96 -13.30
N PHE A 127 2.10 -0.31 -13.28
CA PHE A 127 1.20 -1.44 -13.20
C PHE A 127 1.75 -2.47 -12.22
N ARG A 128 0.86 -3.14 -11.47
CA ARG A 128 1.21 -4.24 -10.58
C ARG A 128 0.20 -5.37 -10.73
N ALA A 129 0.68 -6.60 -10.65
CA ALA A 129 -0.14 -7.81 -10.50
C ALA A 129 0.53 -8.70 -9.45
N PHE A 130 -0.21 -9.10 -8.42
CA PHE A 130 0.38 -9.76 -7.26
C PHE A 130 -0.59 -10.72 -6.57
N ILE A 131 -0.02 -11.67 -5.88
CA ILE A 131 -0.72 -12.44 -4.84
C ILE A 131 -0.48 -11.78 -3.49
N CYS A 132 -1.51 -11.82 -2.65
CA CYS A 132 -1.54 -11.15 -1.36
C CYS A 132 -2.07 -12.09 -0.28
N PRO A 133 -1.28 -13.04 0.22
CA PRO A 133 -1.68 -13.84 1.37
C PRO A 133 -2.05 -12.95 2.55
N ILE A 134 -3.21 -13.23 3.14
CA ILE A 134 -3.79 -12.46 4.26
C ILE A 134 -3.91 -13.37 5.47
N PHE A 135 -3.62 -12.83 6.64
CA PHE A 135 -3.71 -13.53 7.91
C PHE A 135 -4.23 -12.61 9.01
N GLY A 136 -5.20 -13.12 9.78
CA GLY A 136 -5.82 -12.37 10.88
C GLY A 136 -6.82 -13.23 11.63
N ASN A 137 -7.01 -12.97 12.92
CA ASN A 137 -7.96 -13.66 13.80
C ASN A 137 -7.88 -15.20 13.79
N GLY A 138 -6.71 -15.76 13.49
CA GLY A 138 -6.51 -17.20 13.37
C GLY A 138 -6.75 -17.79 11.98
N ASP A 139 -7.22 -16.99 11.04
CA ASP A 139 -7.46 -17.38 9.65
C ASP A 139 -6.28 -17.04 8.74
N PHE A 140 -6.11 -17.85 7.69
CA PHE A 140 -5.12 -17.64 6.65
C PHE A 140 -5.73 -17.84 5.26
N ILE A 141 -5.68 -16.80 4.43
CA ILE A 141 -6.18 -16.81 3.05
C ILE A 141 -4.98 -16.66 2.09
N PRO A 142 -4.43 -17.76 1.56
CA PRO A 142 -3.22 -17.71 0.74
C PRO A 142 -3.44 -17.23 -0.70
N TYR A 143 -4.66 -17.33 -1.22
CA TYR A 143 -4.95 -17.14 -2.65
C TYR A 143 -5.56 -15.76 -2.96
N TYR A 144 -5.48 -14.82 -2.05
CA TYR A 144 -5.94 -13.48 -2.34
C TYR A 144 -4.98 -12.80 -3.33
N ALA A 145 -5.50 -12.00 -4.24
CA ALA A 145 -4.71 -11.39 -5.29
C ALA A 145 -5.19 -9.96 -5.59
N GLY A 146 -4.36 -9.19 -6.27
CA GLY A 146 -4.72 -7.84 -6.68
C GLY A 146 -3.99 -7.38 -7.93
N VAL A 147 -4.55 -6.34 -8.52
CA VAL A 147 -3.95 -5.57 -9.60
C VAL A 147 -3.99 -4.09 -9.27
N SER A 148 -3.01 -3.33 -9.73
CA SER A 148 -3.04 -1.88 -9.55
C SER A 148 -2.53 -1.14 -10.78
N PHE A 149 -3.06 0.06 -10.95
CA PHE A 149 -2.76 0.97 -12.04
C PHE A 149 -2.50 2.35 -11.46
N GLY A 150 -1.47 3.03 -11.93
CA GLY A 150 -1.12 4.31 -11.37
C GLY A 150 -0.10 5.09 -12.18
N TYR A 151 0.45 6.07 -11.53
CA TYR A 151 1.44 6.97 -12.10
C TYR A 151 2.62 7.14 -11.15
N LYS A 152 3.82 7.02 -11.69
CA LYS A 152 5.08 7.34 -11.02
C LYS A 152 5.54 8.74 -11.44
N PHE A 153 6.02 9.50 -10.50
CA PHE A 153 6.60 10.84 -10.69
C PHE A 153 7.95 10.97 -10.00
#